data_6337efad6a366ba558fd4d06514edd76
#
_entry.id   6337efad6a366ba558fd4d06514edd76
#
_cell.length_a   1.000
_cell.length_b   1.000
_cell.length_c   1.000
_cell.angle_alpha   90.00
_cell.angle_beta   90.00
_cell.angle_gamma   90.00
#
_symmetry.space_group_name_H-M   'P 1'
#
loop_
_entity.id
_entity.type
_entity.pdbx_description
1 polymer ?
#
loop_
_entity_poly.entity_id
_entity_poly.type
_entity_poly.pdbx_seq_one_letter_code
_entity_poly.pdbx_strand_id
1 'polypeptide(L)'
;MEIRHLQLGSCPDSWGVWYADDPRQTPWNRFLDELAAAGYRWLELGPYGYLPTDPAQLKDEVAKRGLTVAGGTVAGVGGPHKDFDAVVAETRKVAELTAAMGAKNVVFVPVPGYRDDVSGAYFEAAELDDDAWRALTRNSNTLGKILLEEYGVHMRFHPHADYQVETQSQVERFLEETDPEFVSLCLDTGHLAYRRADVPGLIRKYPSRVGYVHIKQMDPVIAQRAVDEDLAFGQAVAMGASVEPPAGEPKIPSVMEALSELDAEIFVVVEQDMYPVDFDLPLPIATRTRIYLNSVGLHSRPAAALTQEIPDDQS
;
A
#
# COMPACT_ATOMS: atom_id res chain seq x y z
N MET A 1 16.17 -11.67 14.63
CA MET A 1 15.74 -10.77 15.75
C MET A 1 14.40 -10.17 15.32
N GLU A 2 13.41 -10.08 16.20
CA GLU A 2 12.11 -9.47 15.90
C GLU A 2 12.21 -7.94 15.89
N ILE A 3 11.65 -7.29 14.86
CA ILE A 3 11.60 -5.82 14.73
C ILE A 3 10.24 -5.35 15.26
N ARG A 4 10.21 -4.93 16.53
CA ARG A 4 8.96 -4.75 17.28
C ARG A 4 8.09 -3.58 16.84
N HIS A 5 8.68 -2.51 16.30
CA HIS A 5 7.96 -1.34 15.83
C HIS A 5 7.32 -1.53 14.45
N LEU A 6 7.59 -2.67 13.77
CA LEU A 6 6.95 -3.02 12.52
C LEU A 6 5.79 -4.01 12.73
N GLN A 7 4.66 -3.77 12.07
CA GLN A 7 3.46 -4.60 12.13
C GLN A 7 3.12 -5.17 10.77
N LEU A 8 3.19 -6.49 10.64
CA LEU A 8 2.87 -7.18 9.40
C LEU A 8 1.37 -7.28 9.18
N GLY A 9 0.90 -6.80 8.02
CA GLY A 9 -0.45 -6.98 7.49
C GLY A 9 -0.46 -7.49 6.06
N SER A 10 -1.65 -7.58 5.46
CA SER A 10 -1.82 -7.76 4.01
C SER A 10 -3.10 -7.05 3.53
N CYS A 11 -3.33 -7.03 2.22
CA CYS A 11 -4.42 -6.31 1.58
C CYS A 11 -5.12 -7.18 0.52
N PRO A 12 -6.30 -6.77 0.03
CA PRO A 12 -7.06 -7.51 -0.98
C PRO A 12 -6.33 -7.75 -2.29
N ASP A 13 -5.39 -6.86 -2.68
CA ASP A 13 -4.56 -7.00 -3.90
C ASP A 13 -3.83 -8.34 -3.95
N SER A 14 -3.37 -8.82 -2.78
CA SER A 14 -2.76 -10.16 -2.63
C SER A 14 -3.75 -11.32 -2.80
N TRP A 15 -5.04 -11.03 -3.01
CA TRP A 15 -6.11 -11.96 -3.37
C TRP A 15 -6.73 -11.63 -4.73
N GLY A 16 -6.02 -10.87 -5.56
CA GLY A 16 -6.46 -10.52 -6.92
C GLY A 16 -7.61 -9.51 -6.96
N VAL A 17 -7.66 -8.58 -6.01
CA VAL A 17 -8.72 -7.59 -5.91
C VAL A 17 -8.18 -6.20 -6.25
N TRP A 18 -8.60 -5.66 -7.40
CA TRP A 18 -8.25 -4.31 -7.87
C TRP A 18 -9.45 -3.36 -7.91
N TYR A 19 -10.67 -3.90 -7.91
CA TYR A 19 -11.90 -3.12 -8.09
C TYR A 19 -12.87 -3.37 -6.94
N ALA A 20 -13.76 -2.43 -6.70
CA ALA A 20 -14.80 -2.56 -5.68
C ALA A 20 -15.79 -3.69 -5.99
N ASP A 21 -16.11 -3.89 -7.28
CA ASP A 21 -17.09 -4.87 -7.75
C ASP A 21 -16.64 -5.49 -9.09
N ASP A 22 -16.03 -6.66 -9.02
CA ASP A 22 -15.69 -7.47 -10.20
C ASP A 22 -15.84 -8.95 -9.86
N PRO A 23 -16.69 -9.73 -10.57
CA PRO A 23 -16.96 -11.12 -10.27
C PRO A 23 -15.76 -12.07 -10.49
N ARG A 24 -14.68 -11.59 -11.11
CA ARG A 24 -13.45 -12.37 -11.31
C ARG A 24 -12.49 -12.27 -10.11
N GLN A 25 -12.82 -11.47 -9.12
CA GLN A 25 -12.02 -11.26 -7.90
C GLN A 25 -12.48 -12.20 -6.78
N THR A 26 -11.56 -12.50 -5.87
CA THR A 26 -11.88 -13.26 -4.65
C THR A 26 -13.02 -12.56 -3.89
N PRO A 27 -14.10 -13.27 -3.52
CA PRO A 27 -15.17 -12.68 -2.71
C PRO A 27 -14.65 -12.21 -1.34
N TRP A 28 -15.12 -11.07 -0.86
CA TRP A 28 -14.60 -10.42 0.34
C TRP A 28 -14.62 -11.29 1.61
N ASN A 29 -15.65 -12.11 1.80
CA ASN A 29 -15.73 -13.01 2.94
C ASN A 29 -14.66 -14.10 2.88
N ARG A 30 -14.40 -14.66 1.69
CA ARG A 30 -13.31 -15.61 1.46
C ARG A 30 -11.95 -14.97 1.71
N PHE A 31 -11.73 -13.75 1.22
CA PHE A 31 -10.51 -12.99 1.51
C PHE A 31 -10.26 -12.87 3.02
N LEU A 32 -11.26 -12.43 3.80
CA LEU A 32 -11.09 -12.27 5.25
C LEU A 32 -10.83 -13.62 5.96
N ASP A 33 -11.51 -14.70 5.54
CA ASP A 33 -11.29 -16.04 6.09
C ASP A 33 -9.87 -16.54 5.80
N GLU A 34 -9.41 -16.38 4.58
CA GLU A 34 -8.09 -16.83 4.13
C GLU A 34 -6.95 -15.96 4.70
N LEU A 35 -7.14 -14.64 4.83
CA LEU A 35 -6.19 -13.75 5.48
C LEU A 35 -5.93 -14.18 6.94
N ALA A 36 -7.00 -14.44 7.69
CA ALA A 36 -6.91 -14.94 9.05
C ALA A 36 -6.27 -16.35 9.12
N ALA A 37 -6.64 -17.26 8.20
CA ALA A 37 -6.08 -18.62 8.10
C ALA A 37 -4.59 -18.60 7.72
N ALA A 38 -4.15 -17.67 6.85
CA ALA A 38 -2.73 -17.45 6.54
C ALA A 38 -1.94 -16.94 7.74
N GLY A 39 -2.62 -16.49 8.81
CA GLY A 39 -2.01 -16.07 10.08
C GLY A 39 -1.72 -14.57 10.18
N TYR A 40 -2.25 -13.75 9.30
CA TYR A 40 -2.23 -12.29 9.45
C TYR A 40 -3.22 -11.83 10.53
N ARG A 41 -2.96 -10.67 11.12
CA ARG A 41 -3.82 -10.02 12.12
C ARG A 41 -4.22 -8.61 11.71
N TRP A 42 -3.56 -8.03 10.73
CA TRP A 42 -3.80 -6.71 10.23
C TRP A 42 -4.15 -6.74 8.75
N LEU A 43 -5.12 -5.92 8.37
CA LEU A 43 -5.53 -5.75 6.98
C LEU A 43 -5.63 -4.28 6.59
N GLU A 44 -5.31 -3.98 5.35
CA GLU A 44 -5.72 -2.77 4.65
C GLU A 44 -7.03 -3.05 3.91
N LEU A 45 -7.94 -2.04 3.86
CA LEU A 45 -9.31 -2.26 3.37
C LEU A 45 -9.39 -2.51 1.85
N GLY A 46 -8.42 -2.02 1.07
CA GLY A 46 -8.47 -2.07 -0.39
C GLY A 46 -9.55 -1.15 -0.99
N PRO A 47 -10.02 -1.40 -2.22
CA PRO A 47 -10.96 -0.53 -2.91
C PRO A 47 -12.26 -0.33 -2.13
N TYR A 48 -12.67 0.93 -1.94
CA TYR A 48 -13.89 1.26 -1.19
C TYR A 48 -15.13 0.61 -1.83
N GLY A 49 -15.86 -0.17 -1.05
CA GLY A 49 -17.03 -0.95 -1.49
C GLY A 49 -16.76 -2.44 -1.75
N TYR A 50 -15.51 -2.87 -1.80
CA TYR A 50 -15.19 -4.30 -1.83
C TYR A 50 -15.54 -4.98 -0.50
N LEU A 51 -15.09 -4.46 0.62
CA LEU A 51 -15.54 -4.86 1.95
C LEU A 51 -16.84 -4.13 2.31
N PRO A 52 -17.63 -4.61 3.29
CA PRO A 52 -18.79 -3.89 3.79
C PRO A 52 -18.43 -2.44 4.18
N THR A 53 -19.23 -1.47 3.73
CA THR A 53 -19.03 -0.04 4.02
C THR A 53 -19.78 0.45 5.25
N ASP A 54 -20.71 -0.36 5.80
CA ASP A 54 -21.29 -0.10 7.11
C ASP A 54 -20.26 -0.42 8.21
N PRO A 55 -19.88 0.57 9.05
CA PRO A 55 -18.83 0.37 10.04
C PRO A 55 -19.14 -0.72 11.08
N ALA A 56 -20.42 -0.87 11.47
CA ALA A 56 -20.81 -1.88 12.46
C ALA A 56 -20.67 -3.28 11.88
N GLN A 57 -21.15 -3.48 10.66
CA GLN A 57 -21.02 -4.74 9.94
C GLN A 57 -19.53 -5.08 9.71
N LEU A 58 -18.73 -4.14 9.21
CA LEU A 58 -17.31 -4.37 8.96
C LEU A 58 -16.55 -4.72 10.26
N LYS A 59 -16.84 -4.02 11.35
CA LYS A 59 -16.24 -4.27 12.66
C LYS A 59 -16.54 -5.70 13.15
N ASP A 60 -17.79 -6.14 13.00
CA ASP A 60 -18.18 -7.51 13.35
C ASP A 60 -17.47 -8.55 12.48
N GLU A 61 -17.37 -8.30 11.17
CA GLU A 61 -16.74 -9.25 10.23
C GLU A 61 -15.23 -9.41 10.47
N VAL A 62 -14.51 -8.33 10.76
CA VAL A 62 -13.08 -8.41 11.07
C VAL A 62 -12.84 -8.99 12.47
N ALA A 63 -13.64 -8.60 13.47
CA ALA A 63 -13.51 -9.10 14.85
C ALA A 63 -13.75 -10.60 14.97
N LYS A 64 -14.75 -11.16 14.28
CA LYS A 64 -15.02 -12.61 14.22
C LYS A 64 -13.80 -13.44 13.82
N ARG A 65 -12.88 -12.84 13.04
CA ARG A 65 -11.69 -13.48 12.49
C ARG A 65 -10.42 -13.12 13.26
N GLY A 66 -10.52 -12.31 14.31
CA GLY A 66 -9.37 -11.80 15.06
C GLY A 66 -8.47 -10.86 14.23
N LEU A 67 -9.08 -10.16 13.27
CA LEU A 67 -8.43 -9.19 12.40
C LEU A 67 -8.63 -7.76 12.93
N THR A 68 -7.73 -6.87 12.57
CA THR A 68 -7.80 -5.44 12.87
C THR A 68 -7.42 -4.63 11.62
N VAL A 69 -8.05 -3.48 11.41
CA VAL A 69 -7.78 -2.61 10.27
C VAL A 69 -6.52 -1.79 10.52
N ALA A 70 -5.57 -1.83 9.61
CA ALA A 70 -4.33 -1.04 9.60
C ALA A 70 -4.53 0.31 8.91
N GLY A 71 -5.32 0.32 7.83
CA GLY A 71 -5.59 1.51 7.03
C GLY A 71 -6.72 1.31 6.04
N GLY A 72 -7.24 2.42 5.52
CA GLY A 72 -8.13 2.46 4.37
C GLY A 72 -7.37 2.82 3.10
N THR A 73 -7.99 2.60 1.93
CA THR A 73 -7.39 2.84 0.63
C THR A 73 -8.27 3.73 -0.21
N VAL A 74 -7.74 4.87 -0.66
CA VAL A 74 -8.35 5.71 -1.70
C VAL A 74 -7.75 5.32 -3.03
N ALA A 75 -8.57 4.82 -3.95
CA ALA A 75 -8.17 4.42 -5.28
C ALA A 75 -9.30 4.69 -6.29
N GLY A 76 -8.99 4.67 -7.59
CA GLY A 76 -9.98 4.77 -8.65
C GLY A 76 -10.47 6.18 -8.98
N VAL A 77 -9.90 7.22 -8.37
CA VAL A 77 -10.26 8.64 -8.59
C VAL A 77 -9.17 9.45 -9.29
N GLY A 78 -8.06 8.81 -9.65
CA GLY A 78 -6.90 9.45 -10.27
C GLY A 78 -6.13 10.35 -9.31
N GLY A 79 -5.25 11.17 -9.89
CA GLY A 79 -4.37 12.03 -9.10
C GLY A 79 -4.97 13.35 -8.66
N PRO A 80 -4.46 13.93 -7.58
CA PRO A 80 -4.94 15.22 -7.04
C PRO A 80 -4.76 16.42 -7.99
N HIS A 81 -4.03 16.27 -9.08
CA HIS A 81 -3.83 17.31 -10.09
C HIS A 81 -5.00 17.45 -11.09
N LYS A 82 -5.97 16.52 -11.04
CA LYS A 82 -7.14 16.47 -11.96
C LYS A 82 -8.42 16.97 -11.27
N ASP A 83 -9.45 16.14 -11.23
CA ASP A 83 -10.75 16.44 -10.60
C ASP A 83 -10.63 16.39 -9.07
N PHE A 84 -10.13 17.50 -8.50
CA PHE A 84 -9.85 17.56 -7.06
C PHE A 84 -11.10 17.40 -6.20
N ASP A 85 -12.25 17.89 -6.63
CA ASP A 85 -13.51 17.76 -5.87
C ASP A 85 -13.96 16.30 -5.77
N ALA A 86 -13.83 15.53 -6.86
CA ALA A 86 -14.10 14.09 -6.84
C ALA A 86 -13.13 13.35 -5.93
N VAL A 87 -11.85 13.69 -5.98
CA VAL A 87 -10.80 13.12 -5.12
C VAL A 87 -11.10 13.40 -3.64
N VAL A 88 -11.47 14.63 -3.29
CA VAL A 88 -11.85 15.00 -1.91
C VAL A 88 -13.09 14.22 -1.45
N ALA A 89 -14.11 14.10 -2.30
CA ALA A 89 -15.34 13.40 -1.96
C ALA A 89 -15.09 11.91 -1.66
N GLU A 90 -14.26 11.24 -2.46
CA GLU A 90 -13.89 9.83 -2.22
C GLU A 90 -12.99 9.68 -0.99
N THR A 91 -12.00 10.57 -0.84
CA THR A 91 -11.12 10.59 0.33
C THR A 91 -11.91 10.69 1.64
N ARG A 92 -12.95 11.52 1.70
CA ARG A 92 -13.80 11.65 2.89
C ARG A 92 -14.56 10.38 3.22
N LYS A 93 -15.13 9.68 2.23
CA LYS A 93 -15.82 8.39 2.47
C LYS A 93 -14.89 7.35 3.06
N VAL A 94 -13.69 7.21 2.49
CA VAL A 94 -12.67 6.28 3.00
C VAL A 94 -12.21 6.68 4.39
N ALA A 95 -11.96 7.96 4.62
CA ALA A 95 -11.51 8.47 5.91
C ALA A 95 -12.53 8.23 7.03
N GLU A 96 -13.82 8.45 6.75
CA GLU A 96 -14.91 8.20 7.70
C GLU A 96 -14.94 6.72 8.13
N LEU A 97 -14.90 5.79 7.16
CA LEU A 97 -14.86 4.36 7.45
C LEU A 97 -13.59 3.97 8.20
N THR A 98 -12.42 4.47 7.76
CA THR A 98 -11.12 4.18 8.38
C THR A 98 -11.09 4.63 9.84
N ALA A 99 -11.52 5.85 10.11
CA ALA A 99 -11.61 6.39 11.47
C ALA A 99 -12.61 5.60 12.36
N ALA A 100 -13.78 5.24 11.79
CA ALA A 100 -14.77 4.41 12.49
C ALA A 100 -14.22 3.04 12.86
N MET A 101 -13.29 2.47 12.05
CA MET A 101 -12.58 1.22 12.36
C MET A 101 -11.44 1.40 13.36
N GLY A 102 -11.14 2.63 13.82
CA GLY A 102 -10.04 2.95 14.72
C GLY A 102 -8.65 2.96 14.07
N ALA A 103 -8.57 2.81 12.77
CA ALA A 103 -7.31 2.90 12.01
C ALA A 103 -6.88 4.36 11.83
N LYS A 104 -5.57 4.57 11.63
CA LYS A 104 -4.97 5.92 11.56
C LYS A 104 -4.30 6.23 10.23
N ASN A 105 -4.39 5.34 9.25
CA ASN A 105 -3.73 5.50 7.96
C ASN A 105 -4.74 5.43 6.83
N VAL A 106 -4.58 6.32 5.85
CA VAL A 106 -5.27 6.27 4.56
C VAL A 106 -4.20 6.24 3.48
N VAL A 107 -4.06 5.08 2.82
CA VAL A 107 -3.21 4.91 1.65
C VAL A 107 -3.92 5.57 0.47
N PHE A 108 -3.26 6.53 -0.15
CA PHE A 108 -3.75 7.22 -1.34
C PHE A 108 -3.03 6.66 -2.56
N VAL A 109 -3.73 5.84 -3.34
CA VAL A 109 -3.23 5.24 -4.57
C VAL A 109 -3.83 6.02 -5.74
N PRO A 110 -3.03 6.76 -6.49
CA PRO A 110 -3.54 7.69 -7.51
C PRO A 110 -3.92 7.00 -8.84
N VAL A 111 -4.61 5.88 -8.78
CA VAL A 111 -5.11 5.14 -9.96
C VAL A 111 -6.50 5.62 -10.38
N PRO A 112 -6.85 5.58 -11.69
CA PRO A 112 -5.97 5.25 -12.80
C PRO A 112 -4.86 6.29 -12.99
N GLY A 113 -3.68 5.80 -13.40
CA GLY A 113 -2.52 6.61 -13.71
C GLY A 113 -2.63 7.34 -15.04
N TYR A 114 -1.51 7.49 -15.73
CA TYR A 114 -1.47 8.16 -17.03
C TYR A 114 -1.82 7.22 -18.21
N ARG A 115 -1.91 5.91 -17.98
CA ARG A 115 -2.34 4.92 -18.98
C ARG A 115 -3.17 3.79 -18.39
N ASP A 116 -3.87 3.08 -19.26
CA ASP A 116 -4.70 1.93 -18.92
C ASP A 116 -3.87 0.67 -18.69
N ASP A 117 -4.06 0.00 -17.56
CA ASP A 117 -3.30 -1.17 -17.14
C ASP A 117 -3.48 -2.39 -18.06
N VAL A 118 -4.61 -2.51 -18.73
CA VAL A 118 -4.95 -3.66 -19.57
C VAL A 118 -4.52 -3.44 -21.03
N SER A 119 -4.92 -2.31 -21.61
CA SER A 119 -4.67 -2.00 -23.01
C SER A 119 -3.33 -1.31 -23.26
N GLY A 120 -2.75 -0.69 -22.23
CA GLY A 120 -1.56 0.18 -22.36
C GLY A 120 -1.85 1.55 -22.98
N ALA A 121 -3.12 1.87 -23.26
CA ALA A 121 -3.49 3.14 -23.90
C ALA A 121 -3.25 4.32 -22.94
N TYR A 122 -2.60 5.37 -23.44
CA TYR A 122 -2.34 6.57 -22.64
C TYR A 122 -3.60 7.43 -22.51
N PHE A 123 -3.92 7.84 -21.28
CA PHE A 123 -4.98 8.80 -20.95
C PHE A 123 -4.46 10.23 -20.94
N GLU A 124 -3.19 10.41 -20.56
CA GLU A 124 -2.49 11.68 -20.48
C GLU A 124 -0.97 11.50 -20.59
N ALA A 125 -0.21 12.59 -20.49
CA ALA A 125 1.24 12.53 -20.48
C ALA A 125 1.75 11.88 -19.17
N ALA A 126 2.80 11.06 -19.29
CA ALA A 126 3.46 10.45 -18.12
C ALA A 126 4.12 11.52 -17.22
N GLU A 127 4.66 12.57 -17.84
CA GLU A 127 5.26 13.69 -17.10
C GLU A 127 4.27 14.86 -17.00
N LEU A 128 4.09 15.38 -15.80
CA LEU A 128 3.31 16.59 -15.54
C LEU A 128 4.13 17.83 -15.90
N ASP A 129 3.46 18.82 -16.50
CA ASP A 129 4.03 20.16 -16.57
C ASP A 129 4.10 20.81 -15.18
N ASP A 130 4.75 21.95 -15.09
CA ASP A 130 4.98 22.66 -13.82
C ASP A 130 3.68 23.08 -13.13
N ASP A 131 2.62 23.41 -13.86
CA ASP A 131 1.35 23.82 -13.28
C ASP A 131 0.60 22.63 -12.69
N ALA A 132 0.55 21.51 -13.40
CA ALA A 132 -0.03 20.25 -12.94
C ALA A 132 0.76 19.67 -11.77
N TRP A 133 2.11 19.75 -11.79
CA TRP A 133 2.94 19.32 -10.66
C TRP A 133 2.68 20.17 -9.40
N ARG A 134 2.59 21.50 -9.54
CA ARG A 134 2.22 22.38 -8.42
C ARG A 134 0.80 22.11 -7.91
N ALA A 135 -0.13 21.70 -8.79
CA ALA A 135 -1.46 21.28 -8.38
C ALA A 135 -1.41 19.97 -7.60
N LEU A 136 -0.63 18.97 -8.06
CA LEU A 136 -0.41 17.70 -7.37
C LEU A 136 0.06 17.91 -5.92
N THR A 137 1.16 18.64 -5.73
CA THR A 137 1.77 18.83 -4.40
C THR A 137 0.89 19.68 -3.47
N ARG A 138 0.31 20.78 -3.96
CA ARG A 138 -0.62 21.61 -3.18
C ARG A 138 -1.87 20.85 -2.76
N ASN A 139 -2.47 20.10 -3.69
CA ASN A 139 -3.70 19.38 -3.43
C ASN A 139 -3.45 18.16 -2.53
N SER A 140 -2.29 17.49 -2.63
CA SER A 140 -1.87 16.46 -1.69
C SER A 140 -1.76 17.00 -0.26
N ASN A 141 -1.15 18.18 -0.08
CA ASN A 141 -1.13 18.85 1.24
C ASN A 141 -2.54 19.14 1.75
N THR A 142 -3.44 19.60 0.87
CA THR A 142 -4.83 19.87 1.24
C THR A 142 -5.58 18.61 1.65
N LEU A 143 -5.40 17.49 0.91
CA LEU A 143 -5.99 16.19 1.26
C LEU A 143 -5.44 15.68 2.61
N GLY A 144 -4.14 15.72 2.81
CA GLY A 144 -3.51 15.31 4.06
C GLY A 144 -4.00 16.14 5.25
N LYS A 145 -4.19 17.45 5.06
CA LYS A 145 -4.77 18.32 6.07
C LYS A 145 -6.22 17.96 6.40
N ILE A 146 -7.06 17.73 5.38
CA ILE A 146 -8.46 17.26 5.58
C ILE A 146 -8.47 15.95 6.38
N LEU A 147 -7.65 14.98 6.00
CA LEU A 147 -7.56 13.69 6.66
C LEU A 147 -7.17 13.83 8.13
N LEU A 148 -6.17 14.65 8.43
CA LEU A 148 -5.67 14.84 9.79
C LEU A 148 -6.65 15.65 10.66
N GLU A 149 -7.11 16.80 10.18
CA GLU A 149 -7.91 17.74 10.99
C GLU A 149 -9.37 17.29 11.14
N GLU A 150 -9.99 16.70 10.09
CA GLU A 150 -11.41 16.31 10.14
C GLU A 150 -11.61 14.89 10.71
N TYR A 151 -10.65 13.96 10.49
CA TYR A 151 -10.82 12.53 10.83
C TYR A 151 -9.77 11.97 11.77
N GLY A 152 -8.68 12.69 12.03
CA GLY A 152 -7.56 12.23 12.85
C GLY A 152 -6.81 11.04 12.24
N VAL A 153 -6.77 10.96 10.90
CA VAL A 153 -6.05 9.95 10.13
C VAL A 153 -4.98 10.59 9.25
N HIS A 154 -3.92 9.87 8.92
CA HIS A 154 -2.78 10.37 8.17
C HIS A 154 -2.83 9.92 6.71
N MET A 155 -2.53 10.83 5.80
CA MET A 155 -2.33 10.50 4.39
C MET A 155 -1.01 9.78 4.17
N ARG A 156 -1.08 8.63 3.48
CA ARG A 156 0.06 7.83 3.04
C ARG A 156 0.05 7.79 1.52
N PHE A 157 0.75 8.73 0.89
CA PHE A 157 0.81 8.81 -0.56
C PHE A 157 1.59 7.62 -1.11
N HIS A 158 1.00 6.91 -2.06
CA HIS A 158 1.54 5.70 -2.65
C HIS A 158 2.06 5.97 -4.07
N PRO A 159 3.39 6.12 -4.27
CA PRO A 159 3.99 6.13 -5.60
C PRO A 159 3.71 4.81 -6.32
N HIS A 160 3.26 4.88 -7.57
CA HIS A 160 2.83 3.71 -8.31
C HIS A 160 3.39 3.73 -9.73
N ALA A 161 3.77 2.57 -10.28
CA ALA A 161 4.17 2.44 -11.67
C ALA A 161 3.04 2.87 -12.61
N ASP A 162 3.39 3.49 -13.72
CA ASP A 162 2.46 4.10 -14.68
C ASP A 162 1.66 5.28 -14.10
N TYR A 163 2.25 5.95 -13.11
CA TYR A 163 1.71 7.13 -12.49
C TYR A 163 2.74 8.27 -12.45
N GLN A 164 2.29 9.53 -12.26
CA GLN A 164 3.16 10.71 -12.37
C GLN A 164 4.20 10.84 -11.25
N VAL A 165 4.09 10.02 -10.18
CA VAL A 165 5.12 9.88 -9.15
C VAL A 165 5.49 8.40 -9.06
N GLU A 166 6.46 7.97 -9.86
CA GLU A 166 6.84 6.56 -10.00
C GLU A 166 8.36 6.32 -9.93
N THR A 167 9.17 7.32 -10.32
CA THR A 167 10.63 7.22 -10.27
C THR A 167 11.18 7.77 -8.97
N GLN A 168 12.41 7.36 -8.60
CA GLN A 168 13.07 7.88 -7.40
C GLN A 168 13.16 9.40 -7.39
N SER A 169 13.54 10.03 -8.49
CA SER A 169 13.65 11.49 -8.59
C SER A 169 12.31 12.20 -8.41
N GLN A 170 11.22 11.63 -8.93
CA GLN A 170 9.89 12.18 -8.74
C GLN A 170 9.41 12.02 -7.30
N VAL A 171 9.69 10.88 -6.65
CA VAL A 171 9.38 10.66 -5.22
C VAL A 171 10.16 11.65 -4.35
N GLU A 172 11.46 11.82 -4.60
CA GLU A 172 12.29 12.78 -3.87
C GLU A 172 11.76 14.21 -4.03
N ARG A 173 11.48 14.64 -5.26
CA ARG A 173 10.88 15.95 -5.56
C ARG A 173 9.52 16.12 -4.86
N PHE A 174 8.66 15.11 -4.91
CA PHE A 174 7.34 15.14 -4.26
C PHE A 174 7.47 15.32 -2.74
N LEU A 175 8.41 14.61 -2.10
CA LEU A 175 8.66 14.75 -0.68
C LEU A 175 9.24 16.12 -0.29
N GLU A 176 10.09 16.69 -1.13
CA GLU A 176 10.69 18.00 -0.90
C GLU A 176 9.67 19.15 -1.10
N GLU A 177 8.67 18.96 -1.97
CA GLU A 177 7.65 19.96 -2.27
C GLU A 177 6.33 19.77 -1.50
N THR A 178 6.21 18.73 -0.64
CA THR A 178 5.02 18.50 0.21
C THR A 178 5.34 18.67 1.69
N ASP A 179 4.31 19.10 2.46
CA ASP A 179 4.42 19.33 3.88
C ASP A 179 4.49 17.99 4.66
N PRO A 180 5.56 17.76 5.43
CA PRO A 180 5.74 16.54 6.22
C PRO A 180 4.69 16.36 7.34
N GLU A 181 4.00 17.41 7.75
CA GLU A 181 2.89 17.31 8.71
C GLU A 181 1.68 16.59 8.11
N PHE A 182 1.41 16.83 6.83
CA PHE A 182 0.19 16.35 6.16
C PHE A 182 0.41 15.15 5.26
N VAL A 183 1.59 15.01 4.66
CA VAL A 183 1.88 13.99 3.66
C VAL A 183 3.09 13.17 4.05
N SER A 184 2.95 11.86 4.05
CA SER A 184 4.06 10.91 4.13
C SER A 184 3.86 9.78 3.10
N LEU A 185 4.85 8.91 2.94
CA LEU A 185 4.76 7.81 1.99
C LEU A 185 4.04 6.60 2.59
N CYS A 186 3.21 5.96 1.77
CA CYS A 186 3.15 4.51 1.69
C CYS A 186 4.24 4.08 0.71
N LEU A 187 5.38 3.66 1.23
CA LEU A 187 6.51 3.26 0.40
C LEU A 187 6.27 1.85 -0.13
N ASP A 188 5.93 1.73 -1.42
CA ASP A 188 5.82 0.43 -2.08
C ASP A 188 7.17 -0.02 -2.64
N THR A 189 7.65 -1.15 -2.13
CA THR A 189 8.98 -1.64 -2.50
C THR A 189 9.04 -2.18 -3.92
N GLY A 190 7.93 -2.73 -4.43
CA GLY A 190 7.86 -3.33 -5.77
C GLY A 190 7.72 -2.29 -6.88
N HIS A 191 6.80 -1.32 -6.74
CA HIS A 191 6.66 -0.24 -7.74
C HIS A 191 7.94 0.56 -7.89
N LEU A 192 8.61 0.87 -6.77
CA LEU A 192 9.89 1.55 -6.77
C LEU A 192 11.00 0.71 -7.41
N ALA A 193 11.09 -0.59 -7.09
CA ALA A 193 12.06 -1.48 -7.73
C ALA A 193 11.78 -1.70 -9.21
N TYR A 194 10.52 -1.74 -9.62
CA TYR A 194 10.11 -1.79 -11.03
C TYR A 194 10.66 -0.60 -11.82
N ARG A 195 10.73 0.58 -11.19
CA ARG A 195 11.36 1.80 -11.72
C ARG A 195 12.83 1.96 -11.30
N ARG A 196 13.49 0.88 -10.80
CA ARG A 196 14.92 0.81 -10.45
C ARG A 196 15.37 1.80 -9.40
N ALA A 197 14.49 2.20 -8.48
CA ALA A 197 14.85 3.03 -7.34
C ALA A 197 15.68 2.25 -6.32
N ASP A 198 16.58 2.93 -5.63
CA ASP A 198 17.25 2.42 -4.44
C ASP A 198 16.32 2.52 -3.22
N VAL A 199 15.49 1.49 -3.03
CA VAL A 199 14.47 1.44 -1.97
C VAL A 199 15.08 1.59 -0.56
N PRO A 200 16.13 0.83 -0.16
CA PRO A 200 16.77 1.04 1.13
C PRO A 200 17.39 2.42 1.29
N GLY A 201 17.97 2.98 0.20
CA GLY A 201 18.52 4.34 0.18
C GLY A 201 17.44 5.41 0.40
N LEU A 202 16.27 5.27 -0.22
CA LEU A 202 15.12 6.16 0.00
C LEU A 202 14.63 6.13 1.45
N ILE A 203 14.51 4.94 2.06
CA ILE A 203 14.13 4.80 3.47
C ILE A 203 15.11 5.56 4.37
N ARG A 204 16.41 5.37 4.19
CA ARG A 204 17.46 6.05 5.00
C ARG A 204 17.53 7.54 4.74
N LYS A 205 17.26 7.99 3.50
CA LYS A 205 17.28 9.42 3.13
C LYS A 205 16.11 10.19 3.72
N TYR A 206 14.94 9.56 3.81
CA TYR A 206 13.70 10.20 4.26
C TYR A 206 13.00 9.45 5.41
N PRO A 207 13.69 9.15 6.54
CA PRO A 207 13.18 8.26 7.58
C PRO A 207 11.87 8.77 8.21
N SER A 208 11.70 10.08 8.38
CA SER A 208 10.47 10.69 8.93
C SER A 208 9.32 10.78 7.94
N ARG A 209 9.56 10.48 6.66
CA ARG A 209 8.53 10.52 5.60
C ARG A 209 8.00 9.13 5.24
N VAL A 210 8.57 8.05 5.76
CA VAL A 210 8.06 6.68 5.60
C VAL A 210 7.07 6.41 6.72
N GLY A 211 5.78 6.47 6.42
CA GLY A 211 4.73 6.31 7.42
C GLY A 211 3.93 5.01 7.28
N TYR A 212 4.11 4.31 6.19
CA TYR A 212 3.46 3.03 5.84
C TYR A 212 4.29 2.34 4.77
N VAL A 213 4.24 1.03 4.65
CA VAL A 213 5.03 0.29 3.67
C VAL A 213 4.19 -0.79 3.02
N HIS A 214 4.27 -0.90 1.69
CA HIS A 214 3.86 -2.09 0.96
C HIS A 214 5.10 -2.94 0.61
N ILE A 215 5.10 -4.19 1.07
CA ILE A 215 6.09 -5.18 0.67
C ILE A 215 5.59 -5.89 -0.58
N LYS A 216 6.23 -5.57 -1.67
CA LYS A 216 6.00 -6.14 -3.01
C LYS A 216 7.35 -6.48 -3.61
N GLN A 217 7.44 -7.57 -4.36
CA GLN A 217 8.64 -7.91 -5.13
C GLN A 217 8.30 -8.10 -6.61
N MET A 218 9.22 -7.66 -7.46
CA MET A 218 9.08 -7.76 -8.90
C MET A 218 10.15 -8.69 -9.48
N ASP A 219 9.76 -9.50 -10.47
CA ASP A 219 10.72 -10.24 -11.30
C ASP A 219 11.50 -9.25 -12.17
N PRO A 220 12.82 -9.12 -12.01
CA PRO A 220 13.60 -8.10 -12.71
C PRO A 220 13.69 -8.36 -14.22
N VAL A 221 13.52 -9.61 -14.68
CA VAL A 221 13.57 -9.96 -16.10
C VAL A 221 12.27 -9.54 -16.79
N ILE A 222 11.12 -9.84 -16.16
CA ILE A 222 9.80 -9.46 -16.69
C ILE A 222 9.64 -7.94 -16.60
N ALA A 223 10.05 -7.31 -15.51
CA ALA A 223 10.04 -5.85 -15.36
C ALA A 223 10.87 -5.16 -16.45
N GLN A 224 12.08 -5.68 -16.73
CA GLN A 224 12.92 -5.14 -17.80
C GLN A 224 12.25 -5.29 -19.16
N ARG A 225 11.68 -6.46 -19.46
CA ARG A 225 10.98 -6.71 -20.70
C ARG A 225 9.79 -5.77 -20.89
N ALA A 226 9.01 -5.52 -19.83
CA ALA A 226 7.88 -4.61 -19.89
C ALA A 226 8.31 -3.17 -20.25
N VAL A 227 9.44 -2.71 -19.69
CA VAL A 227 10.03 -1.41 -20.04
C VAL A 227 10.50 -1.39 -21.50
N ASP A 228 11.20 -2.43 -21.97
CA ASP A 228 11.76 -2.50 -23.32
C ASP A 228 10.67 -2.56 -24.42
N GLU A 229 9.52 -3.19 -24.10
CA GLU A 229 8.37 -3.34 -24.99
C GLU A 229 7.27 -2.26 -24.77
N ASP A 230 7.51 -1.27 -23.89
CA ASP A 230 6.54 -0.22 -23.50
C ASP A 230 5.18 -0.79 -23.04
N LEU A 231 5.21 -1.86 -22.25
CA LEU A 231 4.01 -2.47 -21.69
C LEU A 231 3.54 -1.72 -20.43
N ALA A 232 2.22 -1.65 -20.24
CA ALA A 232 1.65 -1.14 -18.99
C ALA A 232 1.97 -2.06 -17.81
N PHE A 233 1.94 -1.49 -16.59
CA PHE A 233 2.20 -2.25 -15.37
C PHE A 233 1.26 -3.44 -15.22
N GLY A 234 -0.04 -3.27 -15.46
CA GLY A 234 -1.00 -4.38 -15.42
C GLY A 234 -0.72 -5.48 -16.45
N GLN A 235 -0.19 -5.12 -17.64
CA GLN A 235 0.27 -6.11 -18.62
C GLN A 235 1.50 -6.87 -18.11
N ALA A 236 2.42 -6.19 -17.41
CA ALA A 236 3.57 -6.84 -16.78
C ALA A 236 3.13 -7.78 -15.64
N VAL A 237 2.14 -7.38 -14.84
CA VAL A 237 1.51 -8.24 -13.80
C VAL A 237 0.90 -9.48 -14.43
N ALA A 238 0.16 -9.34 -15.53
CA ALA A 238 -0.41 -10.48 -16.26
C ALA A 238 0.66 -11.45 -16.82
N MET A 239 1.89 -10.98 -17.02
CA MET A 239 3.05 -11.80 -17.39
C MET A 239 3.75 -12.45 -16.18
N GLY A 240 3.30 -12.17 -14.94
CA GLY A 240 3.89 -12.67 -13.71
C GLY A 240 5.03 -11.79 -13.15
N ALA A 241 5.01 -10.48 -13.42
CA ALA A 241 6.03 -9.55 -12.91
C ALA A 241 5.99 -9.42 -11.38
N SER A 242 4.81 -9.46 -10.76
CA SER A 242 4.68 -9.47 -9.29
C SER A 242 4.89 -10.89 -8.77
N VAL A 243 5.88 -11.08 -7.91
CA VAL A 243 6.31 -12.41 -7.46
C VAL A 243 6.28 -12.56 -5.94
N GLU A 244 6.09 -13.80 -5.51
CA GLU A 244 6.12 -14.17 -4.09
C GLU A 244 7.52 -13.96 -3.50
N PRO A 245 7.67 -13.24 -2.35
CA PRO A 245 8.95 -13.18 -1.64
C PRO A 245 9.46 -14.57 -1.20
N PRO A 246 10.76 -14.86 -1.35
CA PRO A 246 11.86 -13.95 -1.69
C PRO A 246 12.30 -13.97 -3.17
N ALA A 247 11.43 -14.29 -4.11
CA ALA A 247 11.83 -14.60 -5.49
C ALA A 247 12.27 -13.38 -6.33
N GLY A 248 11.92 -12.14 -5.92
CA GLY A 248 12.11 -10.93 -6.72
C GLY A 248 13.09 -9.88 -6.15
N GLU A 249 12.90 -8.66 -6.63
CA GLU A 249 13.54 -7.43 -6.16
C GLU A 249 12.47 -6.43 -5.63
N PRO A 250 12.89 -5.55 -4.64
CA PRO A 250 14.20 -5.48 -3.98
C PRO A 250 14.40 -6.66 -3.03
N LYS A 251 15.65 -6.92 -2.64
CA LYS A 251 15.93 -7.99 -1.66
C LYS A 251 15.35 -7.61 -0.29
N ILE A 252 14.43 -8.41 0.22
CA ILE A 252 13.72 -8.15 1.48
C ILE A 252 14.69 -7.93 2.67
N PRO A 253 15.78 -8.69 2.86
CA PRO A 253 16.69 -8.43 3.98
C PRO A 253 17.27 -7.02 4.01
N SER A 254 17.61 -6.42 2.86
CA SER A 254 18.14 -5.05 2.81
C SER A 254 17.06 -3.99 3.09
N VAL A 255 15.82 -4.24 2.67
CA VAL A 255 14.67 -3.40 3.02
C VAL A 255 14.40 -3.47 4.52
N MET A 256 14.36 -4.68 5.09
CA MET A 256 14.13 -4.89 6.53
C MET A 256 15.22 -4.26 7.39
N GLU A 257 16.49 -4.30 6.95
CA GLU A 257 17.57 -3.59 7.60
C GLU A 257 17.29 -2.08 7.68
N ALA A 258 16.97 -1.45 6.54
CA ALA A 258 16.67 -0.02 6.50
C ALA A 258 15.42 0.34 7.33
N LEU A 259 14.36 -0.47 7.28
CA LEU A 259 13.16 -0.27 8.09
C LEU A 259 13.43 -0.43 9.59
N SER A 260 14.35 -1.31 9.98
CA SER A 260 14.72 -1.51 11.38
C SER A 260 15.43 -0.31 12.02
N GLU A 261 15.97 0.59 11.21
CA GLU A 261 16.63 1.83 11.64
C GLU A 261 15.63 2.96 11.94
N LEU A 262 14.34 2.80 11.57
CA LEU A 262 13.31 3.82 11.77
C LEU A 262 12.84 3.83 13.24
N ASP A 263 12.65 5.04 13.77
CA ASP A 263 12.12 5.27 15.13
C ASP A 263 10.63 5.63 15.08
N ALA A 264 9.82 4.73 14.50
CA ALA A 264 8.37 4.93 14.37
C ALA A 264 7.66 3.57 14.27
N GLU A 265 6.44 3.47 14.81
CA GLU A 265 5.56 2.32 14.55
C GLU A 265 5.02 2.39 13.12
N ILE A 266 5.30 1.34 12.33
CA ILE A 266 4.94 1.29 10.91
C ILE A 266 4.21 -0.01 10.59
N PHE A 267 3.09 0.11 9.88
CA PHE A 267 2.46 -1.02 9.22
C PHE A 267 3.22 -1.36 7.94
N VAL A 268 3.54 -2.64 7.81
CA VAL A 268 4.19 -3.22 6.64
C VAL A 268 3.23 -4.25 6.07
N VAL A 269 2.56 -3.89 5.00
CA VAL A 269 1.49 -4.67 4.38
C VAL A 269 2.04 -5.40 3.16
N VAL A 270 1.80 -6.71 3.09
CA VAL A 270 2.12 -7.48 1.88
C VAL A 270 1.10 -7.13 0.80
N GLU A 271 1.61 -6.70 -0.33
CA GLU A 271 0.83 -6.44 -1.52
C GLU A 271 1.47 -7.15 -2.72
N GLN A 272 0.83 -8.20 -3.19
CA GLN A 272 1.23 -8.92 -4.40
C GLN A 272 0.12 -8.78 -5.44
N ASP A 273 0.40 -8.07 -6.54
CA ASP A 273 -0.58 -7.92 -7.63
C ASP A 273 -0.79 -9.26 -8.32
N MET A 274 -2.03 -9.75 -8.32
CA MET A 274 -2.39 -11.05 -8.89
C MET A 274 -3.70 -11.03 -9.68
N TYR A 275 -4.15 -9.87 -10.14
CA TYR A 275 -5.42 -9.74 -10.85
C TYR A 275 -5.31 -10.02 -12.36
N PRO A 276 -6.25 -10.84 -12.93
CA PRO A 276 -7.11 -11.78 -12.22
C PRO A 276 -6.35 -13.02 -11.76
N VAL A 277 -6.80 -13.69 -10.70
CA VAL A 277 -6.15 -14.87 -10.12
C VAL A 277 -7.12 -16.02 -9.88
N ASP A 278 -6.64 -17.27 -10.01
CA ASP A 278 -7.35 -18.44 -9.53
C ASP A 278 -7.51 -18.37 -8.00
N PHE A 279 -8.74 -18.50 -7.51
CA PHE A 279 -9.08 -18.31 -6.09
C PHE A 279 -8.37 -19.27 -5.13
N ASP A 280 -7.80 -20.35 -5.60
CA ASP A 280 -7.08 -21.32 -4.76
C ASP A 280 -5.58 -21.00 -4.63
N LEU A 281 -5.06 -20.00 -5.35
CA LEU A 281 -3.65 -19.61 -5.31
C LEU A 281 -3.30 -18.64 -4.17
N PRO A 282 -4.11 -17.63 -3.78
CA PRO A 282 -3.71 -16.62 -2.81
C PRO A 282 -3.37 -17.18 -1.44
N LEU A 283 -4.20 -18.02 -0.85
CA LEU A 283 -3.99 -18.55 0.51
C LEU A 283 -2.63 -19.26 0.69
N PRO A 284 -2.20 -20.22 -0.15
CA PRO A 284 -0.89 -20.84 0.00
C PRO A 284 0.27 -19.85 -0.22
N ILE A 285 0.15 -18.90 -1.15
CA ILE A 285 1.15 -17.84 -1.38
C ILE A 285 1.27 -16.95 -0.14
N ALA A 286 0.17 -16.39 0.35
CA ALA A 286 0.13 -15.53 1.52
C ALA A 286 0.70 -16.23 2.78
N THR A 287 0.42 -17.53 2.94
CA THR A 287 0.95 -18.34 4.04
C THR A 287 2.48 -18.46 3.97
N ARG A 288 3.02 -18.80 2.80
CA ARG A 288 4.48 -18.92 2.61
C ARG A 288 5.18 -17.56 2.75
N THR A 289 4.61 -16.50 2.16
CA THR A 289 5.12 -15.13 2.29
C THR A 289 5.20 -14.70 3.75
N ARG A 290 4.14 -14.90 4.54
CA ARG A 290 4.16 -14.60 5.98
C ARG A 290 5.23 -15.40 6.74
N ILE A 291 5.37 -16.70 6.45
CA ILE A 291 6.40 -17.54 7.09
C ILE A 291 7.79 -17.01 6.77
N TYR A 292 8.04 -16.65 5.51
CA TYR A 292 9.31 -16.06 5.11
C TYR A 292 9.56 -14.71 5.81
N LEU A 293 8.58 -13.79 5.84
CA LEU A 293 8.73 -12.49 6.50
C LEU A 293 8.95 -12.63 8.00
N ASN A 294 8.31 -13.60 8.66
CA ASN A 294 8.61 -13.89 10.06
C ASN A 294 10.08 -14.33 10.26
N SER A 295 10.66 -15.05 9.32
CA SER A 295 12.06 -15.49 9.40
C SER A 295 13.07 -14.34 9.31
N VAL A 296 12.66 -13.21 8.73
CA VAL A 296 13.47 -11.98 8.65
C VAL A 296 13.07 -10.91 9.68
N GLY A 297 12.26 -11.29 10.67
CA GLY A 297 11.96 -10.46 11.85
C GLY A 297 10.68 -9.64 11.77
N LEU A 298 9.86 -9.80 10.71
CA LEU A 298 8.60 -9.09 10.56
C LEU A 298 7.41 -9.99 10.93
N HIS A 299 6.68 -9.61 11.96
CA HIS A 299 5.61 -10.44 12.54
C HIS A 299 4.24 -9.74 12.51
N SER A 300 3.19 -10.55 12.34
CA SER A 300 1.80 -10.10 12.47
C SER A 300 1.30 -10.39 13.89
N ARG A 301 1.23 -9.35 14.73
CA ARG A 301 0.84 -9.46 16.14
C ARG A 301 -0.59 -8.95 16.34
N PRO A 302 -1.38 -9.53 17.27
CA PRO A 302 -2.69 -8.99 17.62
C PRO A 302 -2.59 -7.57 18.20
N ALA A 303 -3.60 -6.73 17.97
CA ALA A 303 -3.66 -5.36 18.50
C ALA A 303 -3.47 -5.30 20.02
N ALA A 304 -4.04 -6.25 20.76
CA ALA A 304 -3.88 -6.34 22.21
C ALA A 304 -2.43 -6.55 22.68
N ALA A 305 -1.55 -7.06 21.83
CA ALA A 305 -0.13 -7.23 22.16
C ALA A 305 0.67 -5.92 22.03
N LEU A 306 0.13 -4.89 21.37
CA LEU A 306 0.78 -3.59 21.20
C LEU A 306 0.58 -2.67 22.40
N THR A 307 -0.44 -2.93 23.24
CA THR A 307 -0.78 -2.11 24.42
C THR A 307 -0.13 -2.59 25.71
N GLN A 308 0.62 -3.70 25.68
CA GLN A 308 1.40 -4.16 26.83
C GLN A 308 2.73 -3.42 26.86
N GLU A 309 2.78 -2.33 27.62
CA GLU A 309 4.04 -1.67 28.00
C GLU A 309 5.00 -2.69 28.61
N ILE A 310 6.23 -2.69 28.11
CA ILE A 310 7.33 -3.46 28.71
C ILE A 310 7.49 -2.95 30.13
N PRO A 311 7.47 -3.79 31.19
CA PRO A 311 7.91 -3.35 32.49
C PRO A 311 9.34 -2.81 32.36
N ASP A 312 9.58 -1.58 32.77
CA ASP A 312 10.90 -1.03 32.97
C ASP A 312 11.71 -2.02 33.81
N ASP A 313 12.66 -2.67 33.20
CA ASP A 313 13.63 -3.49 33.92
C ASP A 313 14.57 -2.53 34.67
N GLN A 314 14.10 -2.02 35.79
CA GLN A 314 14.88 -1.31 36.78
C GLN A 314 15.43 -2.34 37.77
N SER A 315 16.64 -2.79 37.50
CA SER A 315 17.57 -3.17 38.60
C SER A 315 18.98 -3.38 38.06
#